data_3ecbe1b41e7b37b466a4bb696ec9464b
#
_entry.id   3ecbe1b41e7b37b466a4bb696ec9464b
#
_cell.length_a   1.000
_cell.length_b   1.000
_cell.length_c   1.000
_cell.angle_alpha   90.00
_cell.angle_beta   90.00
_cell.angle_gamma   90.00
#
_symmetry.space_group_name_H-M   'P 1'
#
loop_
_entity.id
_entity.type
_entity.pdbx_description
1 polymer ?
#
loop_
_entity_poly.entity_id
_entity_poly.type
_entity_poly.pdbx_seq_one_letter_code
_entity_poly.pdbx_strand_id
1 'polypeptide(L)'
;MANDTIYIREYIPSDKEAVLKLIRLNTPQYFAPEEEADLSKYLDDEKEYYYVILSKMEIIGCGGINMADNGTRGKISWDIIHPDWQGRSLGSMLLKYRIRVLKSMGIGHITVRTSQVAYKFYQKRGFILKNIKKDYWAKGFDMYAMEYVVNN
;
A
#
# COMPACT_ATOMS: atom_id res chain seq x y z
N MET A 1 -13.11 29.32 1.98
CA MET A 1 -13.00 27.90 1.74
C MET A 1 -11.59 27.41 1.96
N ALA A 2 -11.43 26.57 2.91
CA ALA A 2 -10.12 25.96 3.10
C ALA A 2 -9.90 24.91 2.03
N ASN A 3 -8.84 25.04 1.28
CA ASN A 3 -8.37 23.96 0.45
C ASN A 3 -7.75 22.92 1.35
N ASP A 4 -8.31 21.72 1.34
CA ASP A 4 -7.70 20.62 2.06
C ASP A 4 -6.39 20.28 1.38
N THR A 5 -5.30 20.71 1.99
CA THR A 5 -3.98 20.35 1.49
C THR A 5 -3.74 18.87 1.80
N ILE A 6 -3.54 18.09 0.75
CA ILE A 6 -3.22 16.67 0.87
C ILE A 6 -1.75 16.50 0.58
N TYR A 7 -1.04 15.82 1.47
CA TYR A 7 0.39 15.61 1.30
C TYR A 7 0.82 14.26 1.86
N ILE A 8 1.96 13.79 1.38
CA ILE A 8 2.57 12.52 1.77
C ILE A 8 3.83 12.84 2.59
N ARG A 9 4.02 12.13 3.69
CA ARG A 9 5.27 12.16 4.45
C ARG A 9 5.64 10.77 4.92
N GLU A 10 6.85 10.63 5.41
CA GLU A 10 7.29 9.37 6.00
C GLU A 10 6.54 9.08 7.29
N TYR A 11 6.26 7.80 7.51
CA TYR A 11 5.67 7.29 8.74
C TYR A 11 6.65 7.47 9.91
N ILE A 12 6.12 7.85 11.07
CA ILE A 12 6.86 7.86 12.32
C ILE A 12 6.10 7.00 13.35
N PRO A 13 6.78 6.46 14.39
CA PRO A 13 6.13 5.54 15.33
C PRO A 13 4.84 6.04 15.97
N SER A 14 4.71 7.35 16.19
CA SER A 14 3.49 7.92 16.75
C SER A 14 2.28 7.83 15.82
N ASP A 15 2.48 7.47 14.54
CA ASP A 15 1.40 7.27 13.57
C ASP A 15 0.75 5.89 13.68
N LYS A 16 1.32 4.98 14.45
CA LYS A 16 0.92 3.58 14.43
C LYS A 16 -0.56 3.39 14.68
N GLU A 17 -1.10 4.01 15.71
CA GLU A 17 -2.51 3.83 16.06
C GLU A 17 -3.44 4.34 14.97
N ALA A 18 -3.10 5.44 14.32
CA ALA A 18 -3.87 5.97 13.20
C ALA A 18 -3.85 5.02 11.99
N VAL A 19 -2.71 4.39 11.73
CA VAL A 19 -2.58 3.40 10.65
C VAL A 19 -3.40 2.14 10.97
N LEU A 20 -3.34 1.66 12.20
CA LEU A 20 -4.15 0.51 12.62
C LEU A 20 -5.64 0.83 12.54
N LYS A 21 -6.03 2.06 12.84
CA LYS A 21 -7.42 2.48 12.66
C LYS A 21 -7.86 2.38 11.19
N LEU A 22 -6.99 2.72 10.26
CA LEU A 22 -7.30 2.61 8.83
C LEU A 22 -7.61 1.17 8.42
N ILE A 23 -6.83 0.20 8.88
CA ILE A 23 -7.10 -1.20 8.52
C ILE A 23 -8.41 -1.68 9.15
N ARG A 24 -8.71 -1.26 10.39
CA ARG A 24 -9.98 -1.60 11.04
C ARG A 24 -11.17 -1.08 10.23
N LEU A 25 -11.08 0.13 9.73
CA LEU A 25 -12.15 0.74 8.92
C LEU A 25 -12.35 0.02 7.59
N ASN A 26 -11.36 -0.74 7.13
CA ASN A 26 -11.40 -1.49 5.88
C ASN A 26 -11.61 -3.00 6.11
N THR A 27 -11.90 -3.40 7.33
CA THR A 27 -12.15 -4.80 7.71
C THR A 27 -13.65 -5.00 7.89
N PRO A 28 -14.28 -6.01 7.34
CA PRO A 28 -13.71 -7.11 6.56
C PRO A 28 -13.72 -6.89 5.05
N GLN A 29 -14.07 -5.71 4.55
CA GLN A 29 -14.28 -5.50 3.11
C GLN A 29 -13.02 -5.75 2.29
N TYR A 30 -11.87 -5.23 2.73
CA TYR A 30 -10.60 -5.36 2.01
C TYR A 30 -9.57 -6.18 2.77
N PHE A 31 -9.73 -6.36 4.06
CA PHE A 31 -8.78 -7.09 4.91
C PHE A 31 -9.52 -8.04 5.84
N ALA A 32 -8.88 -9.19 6.11
CA ALA A 32 -9.37 -10.11 7.12
C ALA A 32 -9.02 -9.59 8.52
N PRO A 33 -9.82 -9.92 9.57
CA PRO A 33 -9.54 -9.46 10.93
C PRO A 33 -8.14 -9.79 11.44
N GLU A 34 -7.58 -10.94 11.00
CA GLU A 34 -6.24 -11.39 11.41
C GLU A 34 -5.13 -10.48 10.88
N GLU A 35 -5.38 -9.72 9.82
CA GLU A 35 -4.35 -8.92 9.18
C GLU A 35 -3.95 -7.68 9.98
N GLU A 36 -4.76 -7.23 10.93
CA GLU A 36 -4.38 -6.11 11.79
C GLU A 36 -3.14 -6.43 12.61
N ALA A 37 -3.06 -7.65 13.18
CA ALA A 37 -1.88 -8.08 13.93
C ALA A 37 -0.65 -8.16 13.03
N ASP A 38 -0.82 -8.61 11.79
CA ASP A 38 0.26 -8.68 10.81
C ASP A 38 0.79 -7.28 10.47
N LEU A 39 -0.11 -6.32 10.29
CA LEU A 39 0.27 -4.94 10.03
C LEU A 39 1.01 -4.33 11.22
N SER A 40 0.52 -4.58 12.44
CA SER A 40 1.18 -4.10 13.66
C SER A 40 2.62 -4.58 13.73
N LYS A 41 2.84 -5.86 13.48
CA LYS A 41 4.19 -6.44 13.47
C LYS A 41 5.04 -5.84 12.34
N TYR A 42 4.45 -5.68 11.15
CA TYR A 42 5.17 -5.09 10.02
C TYR A 42 5.66 -3.67 10.36
N LEU A 43 4.83 -2.86 10.97
CA LEU A 43 5.18 -1.48 11.31
C LEU A 43 6.32 -1.41 12.34
N ASP A 44 6.38 -2.36 13.26
CA ASP A 44 7.41 -2.38 14.30
C ASP A 44 8.72 -2.99 13.81
N ASP A 45 8.65 -4.08 13.01
CA ASP A 45 9.82 -4.94 12.77
C ASP A 45 10.25 -5.02 11.31
N GLU A 46 9.37 -4.74 10.35
CA GLU A 46 9.62 -5.10 8.96
C GLU A 46 9.60 -3.94 7.97
N LYS A 47 9.07 -2.78 8.37
CA LYS A 47 8.99 -1.65 7.45
C LYS A 47 10.37 -1.12 7.07
N GLU A 48 10.48 -0.68 5.81
CA GLU A 48 11.67 0.01 5.33
C GLU A 48 11.32 1.45 4.96
N TYR A 49 10.49 1.63 3.94
CA TYR A 49 10.01 2.96 3.51
C TYR A 49 8.49 2.95 3.63
N TYR A 50 7.96 3.54 4.68
CA TYR A 50 6.52 3.58 4.88
C TYR A 50 6.04 5.03 4.91
N TYR A 51 4.93 5.30 4.23
CA TYR A 51 4.41 6.65 4.03
C TYR A 51 2.98 6.76 4.51
N VAL A 52 2.61 7.96 4.95
CA VAL A 52 1.24 8.29 5.31
C VAL A 52 0.77 9.46 4.45
N ILE A 53 -0.52 9.48 4.14
CA ILE A 53 -1.19 10.57 3.44
C ILE A 53 -2.01 11.33 4.46
N LEU A 54 -1.85 12.65 4.50
CA LEU A 54 -2.56 13.50 5.44
C LEU A 54 -3.45 14.50 4.74
N SER A 55 -4.61 14.74 5.35
CA SER A 55 -5.46 15.88 5.05
C SER A 55 -5.69 16.61 6.37
N LYS A 56 -5.28 17.88 6.48
CA LYS A 56 -5.36 18.71 7.70
C LYS A 56 -4.65 18.01 8.83
N MET A 57 -4.12 17.33 9.22
CA MET A 57 -3.47 16.61 10.32
C MET A 57 -4.07 15.22 10.56
N GLU A 58 -5.03 14.83 9.73
CA GLU A 58 -5.60 13.49 9.81
C GLU A 58 -4.92 12.57 8.81
N ILE A 59 -4.54 11.37 9.26
CA ILE A 59 -4.01 10.33 8.38
C ILE A 59 -5.17 9.65 7.68
N ILE A 60 -5.21 9.75 6.36
CA ILE A 60 -6.30 9.24 5.53
C ILE A 60 -5.85 8.11 4.60
N GLY A 61 -4.57 7.80 4.57
CA GLY A 61 -4.04 6.70 3.79
C GLY A 61 -2.62 6.38 4.20
N CYS A 62 -2.15 5.22 3.76
CA CYS A 62 -0.79 4.78 4.02
C CYS A 62 -0.37 3.69 3.04
N GLY A 63 0.93 3.49 2.94
CA GLY A 63 1.50 2.43 2.12
C GLY A 63 3.01 2.60 2.02
N GLY A 64 3.70 1.51 1.76
CA GLY A 64 5.15 1.53 1.78
C GLY A 64 5.82 0.78 0.65
N ILE A 65 7.13 0.73 0.76
CA ILE A 65 8.02 0.00 -0.12
C ILE A 65 8.94 -0.86 0.74
N ASN A 66 9.07 -2.12 0.37
CA ASN A 66 10.12 -2.98 0.89
C ASN A 66 11.02 -3.42 -0.26
N MET A 67 12.30 -3.58 0.02
CA MET A 67 13.26 -4.03 -0.98
C MET A 67 13.32 -5.55 -1.00
N ALA A 68 13.56 -6.11 -2.17
CA ALA A 68 13.74 -7.55 -2.36
C ALA A 68 14.86 -7.78 -3.37
N ASP A 69 15.34 -9.02 -3.46
CA ASP A 69 16.36 -9.46 -4.42
C ASP A 69 17.61 -8.58 -4.37
N ASN A 70 18.15 -8.38 -3.17
CA ASN A 70 19.35 -7.55 -2.93
C ASN A 70 19.19 -6.11 -3.42
N GLY A 71 18.00 -5.54 -3.24
CA GLY A 71 17.75 -4.15 -3.59
C GLY A 71 17.46 -3.91 -5.07
N THR A 72 17.23 -4.95 -5.85
CA THR A 72 16.94 -4.80 -7.29
C THR A 72 15.45 -4.76 -7.60
N ARG A 73 14.60 -5.10 -6.64
CA ARG A 73 13.15 -5.11 -6.82
C ARG A 73 12.47 -4.39 -5.65
N GLY A 74 11.53 -3.51 -5.97
CA GLY A 74 10.68 -2.86 -4.97
C GLY A 74 9.38 -3.61 -4.79
N LYS A 75 8.94 -3.78 -3.55
CA LYS A 75 7.66 -4.39 -3.20
C LYS A 75 6.74 -3.31 -2.65
N ILE A 76 5.56 -3.17 -3.24
CA ILE A 76 4.51 -2.29 -2.70
C ILE A 76 3.90 -3.00 -1.48
N SER A 77 3.83 -2.31 -0.36
CA SER A 77 3.45 -2.92 0.92
C SER A 77 2.34 -2.16 1.61
N TRP A 78 1.31 -2.89 2.03
CA TRP A 78 0.27 -2.42 2.95
C TRP A 78 -0.40 -1.11 2.55
N ASP A 79 -1.00 -1.07 1.36
CA ASP A 79 -1.76 0.08 0.87
C ASP A 79 -3.15 0.09 1.52
N ILE A 80 -3.47 1.16 2.22
CA ILE A 80 -4.77 1.32 2.88
C ILE A 80 -5.24 2.76 2.72
N ILE A 81 -6.47 2.94 2.23
CA ILE A 81 -7.08 4.27 2.10
C ILE A 81 -8.34 4.31 2.96
N HIS A 82 -8.52 5.38 3.72
CA HIS A 82 -9.72 5.60 4.53
C HIS A 82 -10.97 5.46 3.63
N PRO A 83 -12.01 4.74 4.08
CA PRO A 83 -13.19 4.51 3.23
C PRO A 83 -13.85 5.77 2.68
N ASP A 84 -13.89 6.85 3.47
CA ASP A 84 -14.49 8.12 3.05
C ASP A 84 -13.65 8.84 1.99
N TRP A 85 -12.42 8.40 1.77
CA TRP A 85 -11.48 9.01 0.83
C TRP A 85 -11.20 8.13 -0.39
N GLN A 86 -11.81 6.97 -0.46
CA GLN A 86 -11.69 6.11 -1.64
C GLN A 86 -12.39 6.75 -2.84
N GLY A 87 -11.89 6.46 -4.04
CA GLY A 87 -12.43 7.06 -5.25
C GLY A 87 -11.98 8.50 -5.51
N ARG A 88 -11.04 9.02 -4.72
CA ARG A 88 -10.50 10.38 -4.88
C ARG A 88 -9.04 10.40 -5.36
N SER A 89 -8.61 9.35 -5.98
CA SER A 89 -7.27 9.21 -6.57
C SER A 89 -6.09 9.23 -5.57
N LEU A 90 -6.35 9.04 -4.28
CA LEU A 90 -5.27 9.03 -3.28
C LEU A 90 -4.36 7.82 -3.43
N GLY A 91 -4.93 6.65 -3.69
CA GLY A 91 -4.14 5.45 -3.95
C GLY A 91 -3.23 5.62 -5.14
N SER A 92 -3.75 6.23 -6.21
CA SER A 92 -2.97 6.52 -7.41
C SER A 92 -1.83 7.51 -7.10
N MET A 93 -2.12 8.56 -6.33
CA MET A 93 -1.12 9.54 -5.91
C MET A 93 0.01 8.89 -5.12
N LEU A 94 -0.32 8.03 -4.16
CA LEU A 94 0.65 7.34 -3.34
C LEU A 94 1.48 6.36 -4.17
N LEU A 95 0.85 5.62 -5.08
CA LEU A 95 1.56 4.69 -5.94
C LEU A 95 2.55 5.42 -6.85
N LYS A 96 2.12 6.52 -7.48
CA LYS A 96 3.00 7.33 -8.31
C LYS A 96 4.18 7.90 -7.53
N TYR A 97 3.95 8.31 -6.30
CA TYR A 97 5.01 8.80 -5.42
C TYR A 97 6.06 7.72 -5.19
N ARG A 98 5.61 6.50 -4.86
CA ARG A 98 6.53 5.38 -4.59
C ARG A 98 7.28 4.92 -5.85
N ILE A 99 6.62 4.90 -7.00
CA ILE A 99 7.29 4.59 -8.27
C ILE A 99 8.40 5.61 -8.53
N ARG A 100 8.14 6.89 -8.28
CA ARG A 100 9.16 7.94 -8.42
C ARG A 100 10.34 7.73 -7.48
N VAL A 101 10.08 7.38 -6.22
CA VAL A 101 11.13 7.08 -5.25
C VAL A 101 11.99 5.91 -5.74
N LEU A 102 11.36 4.82 -6.16
CA LEU A 102 12.06 3.64 -6.67
C LEU A 102 12.88 3.97 -7.92
N LYS A 103 12.31 4.74 -8.82
CA LYS A 103 13.00 5.15 -10.04
C LYS A 103 14.23 6.00 -9.72
N SER A 104 14.14 6.87 -8.71
CA SER A 104 15.29 7.68 -8.28
C SER A 104 16.41 6.84 -7.67
N MET A 105 16.08 5.63 -7.20
CA MET A 105 17.05 4.66 -6.69
C MET A 105 17.59 3.73 -7.78
N GLY A 106 17.15 3.91 -9.03
CA GLY A 106 17.52 3.04 -10.14
C GLY A 106 16.77 1.73 -10.18
N ILE A 107 15.65 1.61 -9.46
CA ILE A 107 14.87 0.37 -9.37
C ILE A 107 13.65 0.50 -10.28
N GLY A 108 13.58 -0.34 -11.33
CA GLY A 108 12.50 -0.34 -12.28
C GLY A 108 11.59 -1.57 -12.23
N HIS A 109 11.92 -2.56 -11.40
CA HIS A 109 11.12 -3.76 -11.23
C HIS A 109 10.33 -3.66 -9.93
N ILE A 110 9.00 -3.65 -10.03
CA ILE A 110 8.11 -3.42 -8.89
C ILE A 110 7.08 -4.53 -8.83
N THR A 111 6.86 -5.09 -7.65
CA THR A 111 5.86 -6.13 -7.45
C THR A 111 4.89 -5.73 -6.34
N VAL A 112 3.70 -6.31 -6.39
CA VAL A 112 2.72 -6.19 -5.31
C VAL A 112 2.05 -7.54 -5.14
N ARG A 113 1.79 -7.91 -3.88
CA ARG A 113 0.92 -9.03 -3.55
C ARG A 113 -0.34 -8.45 -2.96
N THR A 114 -1.43 -8.55 -3.69
CA THR A 114 -2.71 -7.95 -3.33
C THR A 114 -3.79 -9.03 -3.23
N SER A 115 -5.05 -8.66 -3.38
CA SER A 115 -6.17 -9.60 -3.24
C SER A 115 -7.14 -9.45 -4.40
N GLN A 116 -8.12 -10.38 -4.47
CA GLN A 116 -9.17 -10.33 -5.49
C GLN A 116 -10.02 -9.06 -5.38
N VAL A 117 -10.04 -8.42 -4.23
CA VAL A 117 -10.84 -7.19 -4.04
C VAL A 117 -10.10 -5.92 -4.46
N ALA A 118 -8.79 -5.98 -4.60
CA ALA A 118 -7.98 -4.79 -4.87
C ALA A 118 -7.12 -4.87 -6.15
N TYR A 119 -7.00 -6.04 -6.78
CA TYR A 119 -6.04 -6.21 -7.89
C TYR A 119 -6.34 -5.32 -9.10
N LYS A 120 -7.62 -4.99 -9.34
CA LYS A 120 -8.00 -4.15 -10.48
C LYS A 120 -7.42 -2.74 -10.38
N PHE A 121 -7.25 -2.24 -9.18
CA PHE A 121 -6.59 -0.95 -8.95
C PHE A 121 -5.19 -0.94 -9.56
N TYR A 122 -4.40 -1.97 -9.28
CA TYR A 122 -3.04 -2.09 -9.81
C TYR A 122 -3.03 -2.40 -11.29
N GLN A 123 -3.97 -3.23 -11.75
CA GLN A 123 -4.06 -3.58 -13.16
C GLN A 123 -4.28 -2.33 -14.03
N LYS A 124 -5.16 -1.43 -13.60
CA LYS A 124 -5.41 -0.19 -14.33
C LYS A 124 -4.19 0.72 -14.40
N ARG A 125 -3.21 0.51 -13.53
CA ARG A 125 -2.00 1.33 -13.46
C ARG A 125 -0.78 0.64 -14.04
N GLY A 126 -1.02 -0.42 -14.82
CA GLY A 126 0.04 -1.07 -15.59
C GLY A 126 0.65 -2.32 -14.96
N PHE A 127 0.16 -2.74 -13.80
CA PHE A 127 0.60 -4.01 -13.21
C PHE A 127 -0.03 -5.17 -13.93
N ILE A 128 0.73 -6.23 -14.14
CA ILE A 128 0.30 -7.45 -14.83
C ILE A 128 0.18 -8.57 -13.80
N LEU A 129 -0.95 -9.28 -13.83
CA LEU A 129 -1.17 -10.43 -12.95
C LEU A 129 -0.27 -11.59 -13.35
N LYS A 130 0.46 -12.14 -12.39
CA LYS A 130 1.40 -13.24 -12.60
C LYS A 130 0.96 -14.55 -11.94
N ASN A 131 0.32 -14.48 -10.77
CA ASN A 131 -0.02 -15.68 -10.02
C ASN A 131 -1.15 -15.39 -9.03
N ILE A 132 -1.92 -16.42 -8.71
CA ILE A 132 -2.98 -16.37 -7.70
C ILE A 132 -2.80 -17.54 -6.75
N LYS A 133 -2.87 -17.26 -5.44
CA LYS A 133 -2.89 -18.30 -4.40
C LYS A 133 -4.17 -18.14 -3.58
N LYS A 134 -5.04 -19.13 -3.66
CA LYS A 134 -6.32 -19.12 -2.97
C LYS A 134 -6.13 -19.14 -1.46
N ASP A 135 -6.95 -18.36 -0.74
CA ASP A 135 -6.99 -18.31 0.73
C ASP A 135 -5.62 -18.03 1.38
N TYR A 136 -4.76 -17.28 0.69
CA TYR A 136 -3.40 -17.03 1.15
C TYR A 136 -3.36 -16.11 2.38
N TRP A 137 -4.11 -15.03 2.37
CA TRP A 137 -4.13 -14.06 3.48
C TRP A 137 -4.98 -14.58 4.62
N ALA A 138 -6.12 -15.16 4.29
CA ALA A 138 -7.08 -15.77 5.18
C ALA A 138 -8.12 -16.46 4.32
N LYS A 139 -9.02 -17.23 4.92
CA LYS A 139 -10.11 -17.86 4.18
C LYS A 139 -10.94 -16.78 3.46
N GLY A 140 -11.11 -16.93 2.16
CA GLY A 140 -11.84 -15.98 1.32
C GLY A 140 -11.00 -14.79 0.84
N PHE A 141 -9.72 -14.71 1.19
CA PHE A 141 -8.81 -13.65 0.77
C PHE A 141 -7.63 -14.24 0.02
N ASP A 142 -7.73 -14.24 -1.30
CA ASP A 142 -6.73 -14.80 -2.18
C ASP A 142 -5.57 -13.82 -2.39
N MET A 143 -4.38 -14.33 -2.66
CA MET A 143 -3.24 -13.50 -3.00
C MET A 143 -3.09 -13.41 -4.51
N TYR A 144 -3.09 -12.18 -5.01
CA TYR A 144 -2.86 -11.86 -6.41
C TYR A 144 -1.48 -11.23 -6.54
N ALA A 145 -0.54 -11.97 -7.11
CA ALA A 145 0.82 -11.48 -7.33
C ALA A 145 0.90 -10.75 -8.66
N MET A 146 1.33 -9.50 -8.64
CA MET A 146 1.38 -8.64 -9.82
C MET A 146 2.74 -7.98 -9.97
N GLU A 147 3.06 -7.58 -11.19
CA GLU A 147 4.37 -7.07 -11.56
C GLU A 147 4.25 -5.88 -12.50
N TYR A 148 5.10 -4.89 -12.28
CA TYR A 148 5.20 -3.69 -13.09
C TYR A 148 6.67 -3.44 -13.41
N VAL A 149 6.97 -3.15 -14.68
CA VAL A 149 8.32 -2.80 -15.10
C VAL A 149 8.30 -1.37 -15.65
N VAL A 150 9.11 -0.51 -15.05
CA VAL A 150 9.20 0.89 -15.48
C VAL A 150 9.94 0.94 -16.81
N ASN A 151 9.27 1.50 -17.81
CA ASN A 151 9.91 1.77 -19.10
C ASN A 151 10.63 3.12 -19.03
N ASN A 152 11.87 3.12 -19.49
CA ASN A 152 12.64 4.35 -19.62
C ASN A 152 12.29 5.09 -20.90
#